data_0a19d2da69f238ea4fc5b22235104bfb
#
_entry.id   0a19d2da69f238ea4fc5b22235104bfb
#
_cell.length_a   1.000
_cell.length_b   1.000
_cell.length_c   1.000
_cell.angle_alpha   90.00
_cell.angle_beta   90.00
_cell.angle_gamma   90.00
#
_symmetry.space_group_name_H-M   'P 1'
#
loop_
_entity.id
_entity.type
_entity.pdbx_description
1 polymer ?
#
loop_
_entity_poly.entity_id
_entity_poly.type
_entity_poly.pdbx_seq_one_letter_code
_entity_poly.pdbx_strand_id
1 'polypeptide(L)'
;MREKDICRIAVFYDGAYFFKVSSYYLYQHERRARLSFRGVHDFIVAEVAQREGIAASRCQIVDATYFQGRLTAQQAAEQDRLFSDRVFEDALTRADIALFQQHLASRPDGSYEEKRIDVWLALEAYEMTSLKGYDVCVLITGDGDFVPLVRKLNTLGARVMLLGWEFEYEREDGRTMRTQVSTGLIDRVNYPVLMKPLIDDRARRHDQLIDNLFLPQTGPGDWEWRSSHREGPRAVPSDFVEGIECEGTIVNLIAGKGYGFIKPLTGTDNYFFHASDLIDVGIDDLRYDDRVTFITSRGEKGIVAKSVRLSENLDDDEDEEEDVDADIDDRDDDYDDEEEDNRAVV
;
A
#
# COMPACT_ATOMS: atom_id res chain seq x y z
N MET A 1 32.91 -14.04 28.64
CA MET A 1 31.97 -13.69 27.54
C MET A 1 32.71 -12.78 26.58
N ARG A 2 32.89 -13.15 25.31
CA ARG A 2 33.39 -12.19 24.31
C ARG A 2 32.30 -11.11 24.18
N GLU A 3 32.70 -9.89 24.43
CA GLU A 3 31.85 -8.72 24.14
C GLU A 3 31.53 -8.75 22.66
N LYS A 4 30.25 -8.95 22.27
CA LYS A 4 29.84 -8.89 20.87
C LYS A 4 30.05 -7.47 20.39
N ASP A 5 30.82 -7.29 19.33
CA ASP A 5 31.12 -5.95 18.79
C ASP A 5 29.89 -5.26 18.23
N ILE A 6 28.89 -6.01 17.74
CA ILE A 6 27.67 -5.51 17.12
C ILE A 6 26.46 -6.27 17.66
N CYS A 7 25.38 -5.56 17.99
CA CYS A 7 24.05 -6.11 18.26
C CYS A 7 23.29 -6.23 16.93
N ARG A 8 23.00 -7.47 16.54
CA ARG A 8 22.34 -7.81 15.28
C ARG A 8 20.83 -7.86 15.49
N ILE A 9 20.12 -7.01 14.76
CA ILE A 9 18.67 -6.88 14.86
C ILE A 9 18.05 -7.44 13.59
N ALA A 10 17.00 -8.26 13.72
CA ALA A 10 16.12 -8.62 12.62
C ALA A 10 14.72 -8.03 12.84
N VAL A 11 14.08 -7.55 11.78
CA VAL A 11 12.74 -6.95 11.83
C VAL A 11 11.79 -7.75 10.97
N PHE A 12 10.67 -8.18 11.55
CA PHE A 12 9.63 -8.96 10.89
C PHE A 12 8.31 -8.18 10.93
N TYR A 13 7.86 -7.77 9.75
CA TYR A 13 6.61 -7.02 9.59
C TYR A 13 5.45 -7.96 9.24
N ASP A 14 4.43 -7.99 10.10
CA ASP A 14 3.09 -8.40 9.71
C ASP A 14 2.52 -7.28 8.82
N GLY A 15 2.46 -7.56 7.51
CA GLY A 15 2.17 -6.54 6.51
C GLY A 15 0.74 -6.02 6.60
N ALA A 16 -0.23 -6.89 6.85
CA ALA A 16 -1.61 -6.49 7.01
C ALA A 16 -1.80 -5.58 8.23
N TYR A 17 -1.16 -5.94 9.32
CA TYR A 17 -1.17 -5.12 10.54
C TYR A 17 -0.51 -3.76 10.32
N PHE A 18 0.71 -3.72 9.78
CA PHE A 18 1.44 -2.46 9.56
C PHE A 18 0.73 -1.54 8.57
N PHE A 19 0.15 -2.08 7.50
CA PHE A 19 -0.66 -1.32 6.55
C PHE A 19 -1.88 -0.69 7.23
N LYS A 20 -2.58 -1.44 8.10
CA LYS A 20 -3.72 -0.93 8.88
C LYS A 20 -3.30 0.21 9.79
N VAL A 21 -2.16 0.07 10.48
CA VAL A 21 -1.59 1.12 11.34
C VAL A 21 -1.24 2.37 10.54
N SER A 22 -0.52 2.22 9.43
CA SER A 22 -0.12 3.34 8.57
C SER A 22 -1.33 4.07 7.98
N SER A 23 -2.39 3.32 7.63
CA SER A 23 -3.66 3.88 7.14
C SER A 23 -4.40 4.66 8.23
N TYR A 24 -4.40 4.16 9.49
CA TYR A 24 -4.96 4.92 10.61
C TYR A 24 -4.30 6.29 10.77
N TYR A 25 -2.97 6.37 10.76
CA TYR A 25 -2.28 7.66 10.87
C TYR A 25 -2.53 8.57 9.70
N LEU A 26 -2.67 8.04 8.50
CA LEU A 26 -2.95 8.85 7.32
C LEU A 26 -4.36 9.43 7.33
N TYR A 27 -5.38 8.62 7.67
CA TYR A 27 -6.77 8.99 7.44
C TYR A 27 -7.52 9.41 8.71
N GLN A 28 -7.15 8.87 9.86
CA GLN A 28 -7.93 9.04 11.09
C GLN A 28 -7.21 9.89 12.15
N HIS A 29 -5.88 9.86 12.18
CA HIS A 29 -5.09 10.54 13.18
C HIS A 29 -4.75 12.00 12.77
N GLU A 30 -4.53 12.88 13.77
CA GLU A 30 -4.19 14.30 13.53
C GLU A 30 -2.89 14.52 12.73
N ARG A 31 -1.98 13.56 12.75
CA ARG A 31 -0.71 13.60 12.01
C ARG A 31 -0.90 13.59 10.50
N ARG A 32 -1.98 13.01 9.98
CA ARG A 32 -2.30 12.95 8.54
C ARG A 32 -1.11 12.54 7.66
N ALA A 33 -0.29 11.61 8.13
CA ALA A 33 0.90 11.16 7.43
C ALA A 33 1.06 9.63 7.52
N ARG A 34 1.66 9.02 6.49
CA ARG A 34 2.01 7.59 6.51
C ARG A 34 3.25 7.36 7.34
N LEU A 35 3.36 6.15 7.91
CA LEU A 35 4.60 5.73 8.57
C LEU A 35 5.74 5.56 7.56
N SER A 36 6.93 5.98 7.97
CA SER A 36 8.19 5.86 7.25
C SER A 36 8.90 4.56 7.67
N PHE A 37 9.21 3.67 6.76
CA PHE A 37 10.01 2.48 7.07
C PHE A 37 11.36 2.83 7.67
N ARG A 38 12.04 3.82 7.08
CA ARG A 38 13.32 4.30 7.60
C ARG A 38 13.19 4.87 9.00
N GLY A 39 12.18 5.69 9.24
CA GLY A 39 11.94 6.26 10.58
C GLY A 39 11.60 5.18 11.61
N VAL A 40 10.88 4.14 11.24
CA VAL A 40 10.62 2.97 12.10
C VAL A 40 11.92 2.23 12.39
N HIS A 41 12.81 2.04 11.42
CA HIS A 41 14.12 1.41 11.62
C HIS A 41 15.02 2.24 12.54
N ASP A 42 15.09 3.56 12.34
CA ASP A 42 15.85 4.47 13.20
C ASP A 42 15.34 4.41 14.65
N PHE A 43 14.02 4.39 14.84
CA PHE A 43 13.39 4.22 16.15
C PHE A 43 13.75 2.87 16.80
N ILE A 44 13.67 1.77 16.04
CA ILE A 44 14.04 0.43 16.52
C ILE A 44 15.48 0.41 17.00
N VAL A 45 16.42 0.94 16.21
CA VAL A 45 17.83 0.98 16.58
C VAL A 45 18.05 1.75 17.88
N ALA A 46 17.41 2.92 18.03
CA ALA A 46 17.50 3.74 19.24
C ALA A 46 16.91 3.03 20.46
N GLU A 47 15.74 2.42 20.32
CA GLU A 47 15.06 1.71 21.42
C GLU A 47 15.82 0.45 21.84
N VAL A 48 16.33 -0.34 20.87
CA VAL A 48 17.19 -1.51 21.18
C VAL A 48 18.46 -1.06 21.90
N ALA A 49 19.12 -0.01 21.43
CA ALA A 49 20.34 0.51 22.06
C ALA A 49 20.07 0.90 23.52
N GLN A 50 18.95 1.57 23.78
CA GLN A 50 18.53 1.96 25.12
C GLN A 50 18.26 0.73 26.02
N ARG A 51 17.52 -0.27 25.50
CA ARG A 51 17.17 -1.49 26.27
C ARG A 51 18.35 -2.38 26.54
N GLU A 52 19.28 -2.47 25.61
CA GLU A 52 20.51 -3.26 25.75
C GLU A 52 21.62 -2.53 26.52
N GLY A 53 21.48 -1.22 26.76
CA GLY A 53 22.49 -0.39 27.42
C GLY A 53 23.78 -0.23 26.63
N ILE A 54 23.69 -0.19 25.28
CA ILE A 54 24.81 -0.08 24.37
C ILE A 54 24.66 1.15 23.45
N ALA A 55 25.75 1.58 22.83
CA ALA A 55 25.68 2.69 21.89
C ALA A 55 24.87 2.30 20.64
N ALA A 56 24.06 3.23 20.11
CA ALA A 56 23.27 3.02 18.91
C ALA A 56 24.13 2.64 17.69
N SER A 57 25.35 3.15 17.60
CA SER A 57 26.32 2.80 16.56
C SER A 57 26.75 1.32 16.57
N ARG A 58 26.48 0.60 17.66
CA ARG A 58 26.70 -0.85 17.79
C ARG A 58 25.47 -1.67 17.49
N CYS A 59 24.32 -1.06 17.24
CA CYS A 59 23.08 -1.72 16.87
C CYS A 59 22.90 -1.64 15.35
N GLN A 60 22.68 -2.77 14.71
CA GLN A 60 22.50 -2.84 13.28
C GLN A 60 21.31 -3.72 12.91
N ILE A 61 20.37 -3.20 12.12
CA ILE A 61 19.38 -4.03 11.46
C ILE A 61 20.09 -4.74 10.31
N VAL A 62 20.25 -6.04 10.45
CA VAL A 62 20.94 -6.89 9.47
C VAL A 62 19.98 -7.59 8.51
N ASP A 63 18.72 -7.72 8.91
CA ASP A 63 17.64 -8.26 8.09
C ASP A 63 16.33 -7.54 8.45
N ALA A 64 15.55 -7.21 7.43
CA ALA A 64 14.19 -6.74 7.58
C ALA A 64 13.31 -7.41 6.52
N THR A 65 12.18 -7.95 6.94
CA THR A 65 11.29 -8.73 6.08
C THR A 65 9.84 -8.31 6.26
N TYR A 66 9.12 -8.18 5.16
CA TYR A 66 7.72 -7.77 5.12
C TYR A 66 6.87 -8.88 4.50
N PHE A 67 5.89 -9.37 5.23
CA PHE A 67 5.02 -10.48 4.83
C PHE A 67 3.63 -9.95 4.50
N GLN A 68 3.13 -10.24 3.30
CA GLN A 68 1.78 -9.81 2.91
C GLN A 68 1.14 -10.71 1.87
N GLY A 69 -0.19 -10.75 1.86
CA GLY A 69 -0.97 -11.21 0.74
C GLY A 69 -0.99 -10.20 -0.40
N ARG A 70 -1.01 -10.68 -1.64
CA ARG A 70 -1.17 -9.83 -2.82
C ARG A 70 -2.25 -10.34 -3.76
N LEU A 71 -2.86 -9.45 -4.49
CA LEU A 71 -3.69 -9.79 -5.64
C LEU A 71 -2.84 -10.37 -6.76
N THR A 72 -3.43 -11.17 -7.65
CA THR A 72 -2.80 -11.48 -8.94
C THR A 72 -2.68 -10.21 -9.77
N ALA A 73 -1.80 -10.20 -10.78
CA ALA A 73 -1.63 -9.03 -11.65
C ALA A 73 -2.96 -8.62 -12.33
N GLN A 74 -3.75 -9.61 -12.75
CA GLN A 74 -5.06 -9.35 -13.36
C GLN A 74 -6.02 -8.70 -12.35
N GLN A 75 -6.16 -9.26 -11.15
CA GLN A 75 -7.03 -8.72 -10.10
C GLN A 75 -6.59 -7.32 -9.65
N ALA A 76 -5.29 -7.08 -9.57
CA ALA A 76 -4.75 -5.77 -9.24
C ALA A 76 -5.01 -4.73 -10.35
N ALA A 77 -4.99 -5.16 -11.63
CA ALA A 77 -5.37 -4.31 -12.75
C ALA A 77 -6.86 -3.94 -12.73
N GLU A 78 -7.73 -4.93 -12.50
CA GLU A 78 -9.18 -4.73 -12.38
C GLU A 78 -9.57 -3.79 -11.22
N GLN A 79 -8.72 -3.67 -10.20
CA GLN A 79 -8.91 -2.78 -9.04
C GLN A 79 -8.06 -1.50 -9.10
N ASP A 80 -7.42 -1.21 -10.23
CA ASP A 80 -6.49 -0.07 -10.42
C ASP A 80 -5.40 0.03 -9.33
N ARG A 81 -4.91 -1.12 -8.87
CA ARG A 81 -3.91 -1.21 -7.79
C ARG A 81 -2.49 -1.47 -8.25
N LEU A 82 -2.28 -1.84 -9.52
CA LEU A 82 -0.95 -2.25 -10.03
C LEU A 82 0.13 -1.19 -9.76
N PHE A 83 -0.18 0.07 -10.03
CA PHE A 83 0.76 1.17 -9.85
C PHE A 83 1.08 1.40 -8.37
N SER A 84 0.04 1.46 -7.53
CA SER A 84 0.22 1.67 -6.09
C SER A 84 0.99 0.52 -5.42
N ASP A 85 0.74 -0.72 -5.87
CA ASP A 85 1.46 -1.89 -5.36
C ASP A 85 2.95 -1.83 -5.77
N ARG A 86 3.28 -1.38 -7.00
CA ARG A 86 4.66 -1.16 -7.43
C ARG A 86 5.37 -0.05 -6.65
N VAL A 87 4.70 1.07 -6.42
CA VAL A 87 5.25 2.17 -5.60
C VAL A 87 5.55 1.70 -4.18
N PHE A 88 4.69 0.86 -3.63
CA PHE A 88 4.90 0.27 -2.31
C PHE A 88 6.10 -0.71 -2.30
N GLU A 89 6.22 -1.59 -3.29
CA GLU A 89 7.36 -2.50 -3.46
C GLU A 89 8.69 -1.73 -3.58
N ASP A 90 8.69 -0.63 -4.33
CA ASP A 90 9.85 0.27 -4.44
C ASP A 90 10.21 0.93 -3.10
N ALA A 91 9.22 1.29 -2.28
CA ALA A 91 9.46 1.85 -0.96
C ALA A 91 10.12 0.83 -0.01
N LEU A 92 9.69 -0.44 -0.05
CA LEU A 92 10.32 -1.53 0.70
C LEU A 92 11.75 -1.76 0.23
N THR A 93 11.98 -1.83 -1.08
CA THR A 93 13.31 -2.01 -1.67
C THR A 93 14.28 -0.89 -1.26
N ARG A 94 13.82 0.38 -1.26
CA ARG A 94 14.64 1.52 -0.81
C ARG A 94 14.95 1.52 0.69
N ALA A 95 14.16 0.79 1.48
CA ALA A 95 14.35 0.61 2.91
C ALA A 95 15.13 -0.67 3.26
N ASP A 96 15.69 -1.38 2.25
CA ASP A 96 16.36 -2.67 2.38
C ASP A 96 15.50 -3.73 3.09
N ILE A 97 14.19 -3.74 2.78
CA ILE A 97 13.22 -4.69 3.32
C ILE A 97 12.92 -5.76 2.26
N ALA A 98 13.22 -7.01 2.58
CA ALA A 98 12.87 -8.15 1.73
C ALA A 98 11.35 -8.40 1.80
N LEU A 99 10.73 -8.58 0.63
CA LEU A 99 9.30 -8.75 0.51
C LEU A 99 8.92 -10.21 0.27
N PHE A 100 8.10 -10.76 1.16
CA PHE A 100 7.52 -12.09 1.06
C PHE A 100 6.02 -11.98 0.74
N GLN A 101 5.63 -12.44 -0.44
CA GLN A 101 4.26 -12.30 -0.93
C GLN A 101 3.64 -13.65 -1.27
N GLN A 102 2.37 -13.81 -0.91
CA GLN A 102 1.52 -14.92 -1.32
C GLN A 102 0.22 -14.39 -1.94
N HIS A 103 -0.31 -15.07 -2.95
CA HIS A 103 -1.60 -14.68 -3.52
C HIS A 103 -2.72 -14.84 -2.49
N LEU A 104 -3.58 -13.84 -2.44
CA LEU A 104 -4.80 -13.88 -1.65
C LEU A 104 -5.73 -14.99 -2.14
N ALA A 105 -6.41 -15.64 -1.21
CA ALA A 105 -7.44 -16.62 -1.53
C ALA A 105 -8.76 -15.89 -1.83
N SER A 106 -9.41 -16.24 -2.96
CA SER A 106 -10.74 -15.73 -3.28
C SER A 106 -11.79 -16.46 -2.45
N ARG A 107 -12.74 -15.71 -1.89
CA ARG A 107 -13.93 -16.25 -1.21
C ARG A 107 -15.11 -16.35 -2.17
N PRO A 108 -16.13 -17.19 -1.85
CA PRO A 108 -17.33 -17.33 -2.68
C PRO A 108 -18.14 -16.02 -2.83
N ASP A 109 -18.00 -15.10 -1.88
CA ASP A 109 -18.65 -13.77 -1.88
C ASP A 109 -17.90 -12.71 -2.72
N GLY A 110 -16.82 -13.10 -3.43
CA GLY A 110 -15.99 -12.22 -4.23
C GLY A 110 -14.96 -11.44 -3.41
N SER A 111 -14.94 -11.57 -2.09
CA SER A 111 -13.91 -10.97 -1.25
C SER A 111 -12.61 -11.77 -1.26
N TYR A 112 -11.52 -11.14 -0.82
CA TYR A 112 -10.21 -11.78 -0.72
C TYR A 112 -9.82 -11.99 0.74
N GLU A 113 -9.13 -13.09 1.01
CA GLU A 113 -8.65 -13.44 2.33
C GLU A 113 -7.17 -13.74 2.31
N GLU A 114 -6.46 -13.18 3.27
CA GLU A 114 -5.08 -13.54 3.54
C GLU A 114 -5.05 -14.85 4.34
N LYS A 115 -4.31 -15.83 3.84
CA LYS A 115 -4.15 -17.13 4.50
C LYS A 115 -2.69 -17.52 4.53
N ARG A 116 -2.26 -18.16 5.61
CA ARG A 116 -0.93 -18.77 5.78
C ARG A 116 0.23 -17.78 5.92
N ILE A 117 0.02 -16.49 5.83
CA ILE A 117 1.09 -15.49 5.94
C ILE A 117 1.69 -15.51 7.34
N ASP A 118 0.87 -15.56 8.39
CA ASP A 118 1.34 -15.60 9.79
C ASP A 118 2.19 -16.84 10.07
N VAL A 119 1.75 -17.98 9.54
CA VAL A 119 2.52 -19.24 9.65
C VAL A 119 3.85 -19.13 8.92
N TRP A 120 3.86 -18.55 7.73
CA TRP A 120 5.08 -18.34 6.97
C TRP A 120 6.04 -17.39 7.69
N LEU A 121 5.53 -16.24 8.15
CA LEU A 121 6.31 -15.29 8.96
C LEU A 121 6.93 -16.01 10.18
N ALA A 122 6.13 -16.81 10.90
CA ALA A 122 6.62 -17.50 12.08
C ALA A 122 7.72 -18.51 11.77
N LEU A 123 7.58 -19.28 10.69
CA LEU A 123 8.59 -20.26 10.25
C LEU A 123 9.87 -19.57 9.79
N GLU A 124 9.74 -18.54 8.94
CA GLU A 124 10.88 -17.78 8.41
C GLU A 124 11.65 -17.08 9.53
N ALA A 125 10.94 -16.40 10.45
CA ALA A 125 11.57 -15.72 11.57
C ALA A 125 12.34 -16.70 12.48
N TYR A 126 11.79 -17.89 12.72
CA TYR A 126 12.46 -18.93 13.48
C TYR A 126 13.69 -19.46 12.74
N GLU A 127 13.56 -19.80 11.46
CA GLU A 127 14.65 -20.33 10.64
C GLU A 127 15.80 -19.33 10.52
N MET A 128 15.51 -18.10 10.12
CA MET A 128 16.50 -17.03 10.00
C MET A 128 17.22 -16.78 11.32
N THR A 129 16.49 -16.75 12.44
CA THR A 129 17.11 -16.56 13.76
C THR A 129 18.03 -17.72 14.14
N SER A 130 17.60 -18.94 13.87
CA SER A 130 18.40 -20.15 14.13
C SER A 130 19.70 -20.18 13.31
N LEU A 131 19.63 -19.80 12.04
CA LEU A 131 20.77 -19.83 11.12
C LEU A 131 21.71 -18.62 11.30
N LYS A 132 21.16 -17.43 11.49
CA LYS A 132 21.94 -16.20 11.50
C LYS A 132 22.30 -15.70 12.89
N GLY A 133 21.64 -16.18 13.95
CA GLY A 133 21.98 -15.88 15.34
C GLY A 133 21.79 -14.40 15.68
N TYR A 134 20.57 -13.86 15.48
CA TYR A 134 20.22 -12.49 15.87
C TYR A 134 20.25 -12.30 17.38
N ASP A 135 20.60 -11.10 17.84
CA ASP A 135 20.57 -10.73 19.24
C ASP A 135 19.17 -10.26 19.65
N VAL A 136 18.51 -9.51 18.76
CA VAL A 136 17.17 -8.99 18.95
C VAL A 136 16.33 -9.27 17.71
N CYS A 137 15.15 -9.85 17.90
CA CYS A 137 14.13 -10.01 16.88
C CYS A 137 12.98 -9.05 17.17
N VAL A 138 12.68 -8.16 16.23
CA VAL A 138 11.58 -7.18 16.35
C VAL A 138 10.38 -7.73 15.59
N LEU A 139 9.25 -7.87 16.27
CA LEU A 139 7.97 -8.23 15.69
C LEU A 139 7.09 -7.00 15.62
N ILE A 140 6.61 -6.68 14.43
CA ILE A 140 5.65 -5.59 14.19
C ILE A 140 4.29 -6.22 13.91
N THR A 141 3.55 -6.48 14.95
CA THR A 141 2.24 -7.15 14.93
C THR A 141 1.45 -6.84 16.21
N GLY A 142 0.16 -7.18 16.23
CA GLY A 142 -0.67 -7.19 17.43
C GLY A 142 -1.22 -8.58 17.75
N ASP A 143 -0.93 -9.58 16.92
CA ASP A 143 -1.59 -10.88 16.95
C ASP A 143 -0.98 -11.83 18.00
N GLY A 144 -1.85 -12.36 18.86
CA GLY A 144 -1.50 -13.36 19.88
C GLY A 144 -1.06 -14.70 19.33
N ASP A 145 -1.36 -15.01 18.07
CA ASP A 145 -0.96 -16.26 17.43
C ASP A 145 0.57 -16.36 17.28
N PHE A 146 1.30 -15.26 17.39
CA PHE A 146 2.77 -15.25 17.44
C PHE A 146 3.39 -15.58 18.81
N VAL A 147 2.59 -15.82 19.85
CA VAL A 147 3.11 -16.26 21.18
C VAL A 147 3.99 -17.50 21.10
N PRO A 148 3.69 -18.56 20.33
CA PRO A 148 4.57 -19.70 20.13
C PRO A 148 5.92 -19.33 19.50
N LEU A 149 5.90 -18.40 18.51
CA LEU A 149 7.13 -17.90 17.90
C LEU A 149 8.02 -17.21 18.92
N VAL A 150 7.47 -16.28 19.71
CA VAL A 150 8.22 -15.56 20.77
C VAL A 150 8.93 -16.54 21.71
N ARG A 151 8.24 -17.59 22.15
CA ARG A 151 8.83 -18.62 23.00
C ARG A 151 10.00 -19.33 22.33
N LYS A 152 9.88 -19.61 21.02
CA LYS A 152 10.93 -20.28 20.26
C LYS A 152 12.15 -19.38 20.05
N LEU A 153 11.94 -18.11 19.71
CA LEU A 153 13.02 -17.13 19.57
C LEU A 153 13.80 -16.96 20.89
N ASN A 154 13.08 -16.85 22.00
CA ASN A 154 13.69 -16.80 23.33
C ASN A 154 14.51 -18.08 23.64
N THR A 155 14.06 -19.27 23.19
CA THR A 155 14.80 -20.53 23.36
C THR A 155 16.12 -20.51 22.57
N LEU A 156 16.16 -19.81 21.41
CA LEU A 156 17.39 -19.62 20.62
C LEU A 156 18.33 -18.58 21.25
N GLY A 157 17.91 -17.90 22.33
CA GLY A 157 18.69 -16.87 23.01
C GLY A 157 18.53 -15.47 22.41
N ALA A 158 17.65 -15.29 21.41
CA ALA A 158 17.31 -13.97 20.90
C ALA A 158 16.29 -13.29 21.82
N ARG A 159 16.48 -12.00 22.08
CA ARG A 159 15.47 -11.18 22.75
C ARG A 159 14.44 -10.74 21.75
N VAL A 160 13.18 -10.68 22.16
CA VAL A 160 12.07 -10.26 21.30
C VAL A 160 11.59 -8.88 21.72
N MET A 161 11.60 -7.94 20.78
CA MET A 161 10.95 -6.64 20.89
C MET A 161 9.64 -6.69 20.11
N LEU A 162 8.59 -6.17 20.71
CA LEU A 162 7.28 -6.01 20.07
C LEU A 162 7.04 -4.53 19.82
N LEU A 163 6.84 -4.13 18.57
CA LEU A 163 6.26 -2.83 18.23
C LEU A 163 4.77 -3.02 17.95
N GLY A 164 3.95 -2.53 18.86
CA GLY A 164 2.50 -2.64 18.79
C GLY A 164 1.78 -1.29 18.81
N TRP A 165 0.64 -1.21 18.14
CA TRP A 165 -0.24 -0.05 18.14
C TRP A 165 -1.64 -0.46 18.57
N GLU A 166 -2.22 0.34 19.45
CA GLU A 166 -3.60 0.19 19.90
C GLU A 166 -4.35 1.47 19.57
N PHE A 167 -5.44 1.37 18.82
CA PHE A 167 -6.27 2.52 18.48
C PHE A 167 -7.70 2.10 18.17
N GLU A 168 -8.60 3.08 18.27
CA GLU A 168 -10.00 2.93 17.96
C GLU A 168 -10.46 4.16 17.18
N TYR A 169 -11.32 3.94 16.20
CA TYR A 169 -11.95 5.01 15.42
C TYR A 169 -13.31 4.57 14.89
N GLU A 170 -14.19 5.53 14.70
CA GLU A 170 -15.49 5.31 14.09
C GLU A 170 -15.41 5.51 12.57
N ARG A 171 -15.97 4.57 11.81
CA ARG A 171 -16.10 4.67 10.35
C ARG A 171 -17.34 5.49 10.00
N GLU A 172 -17.41 5.95 8.76
CA GLU A 172 -18.56 6.69 8.22
C GLU A 172 -19.89 5.90 8.30
N ASP A 173 -19.81 4.56 8.32
CA ASP A 173 -20.94 3.66 8.50
C ASP A 173 -21.39 3.49 9.98
N GLY A 174 -20.80 4.25 10.92
CA GLY A 174 -21.07 4.18 12.34
C GLY A 174 -20.47 2.97 13.07
N ARG A 175 -19.67 2.15 12.38
CA ARG A 175 -18.99 1.01 13.02
C ARG A 175 -17.69 1.44 13.67
N THR A 176 -17.51 1.03 14.91
CA THR A 176 -16.25 1.22 15.62
C THR A 176 -15.23 0.18 15.20
N MET A 177 -14.10 0.65 14.67
CA MET A 177 -12.96 -0.18 14.34
C MET A 177 -11.94 -0.10 15.47
N ARG A 178 -11.52 -1.26 15.96
CA ARG A 178 -10.56 -1.37 17.05
C ARG A 178 -9.36 -2.22 16.64
N THR A 179 -8.17 -1.74 16.96
CA THR A 179 -6.92 -2.47 16.85
C THR A 179 -6.31 -2.58 18.23
N GLN A 180 -5.96 -3.78 18.64
CA GLN A 180 -5.40 -4.06 19.96
C GLN A 180 -4.19 -4.96 19.80
N VAL A 181 -3.31 -4.91 20.77
CA VAL A 181 -2.19 -5.84 20.91
C VAL A 181 -2.58 -6.92 21.92
N SER A 182 -2.33 -8.17 21.59
CA SER A 182 -2.61 -9.28 22.49
C SER A 182 -1.83 -9.15 23.80
N THR A 183 -2.53 -9.13 24.93
CA THR A 183 -1.90 -9.14 26.26
C THR A 183 -1.00 -10.34 26.45
N GLY A 184 -1.40 -11.50 25.91
CA GLY A 184 -0.59 -12.71 25.93
C GLY A 184 0.75 -12.56 25.19
N LEU A 185 0.82 -11.69 24.18
CA LEU A 185 2.04 -11.36 23.45
C LEU A 185 2.90 -10.36 24.26
N ILE A 186 2.29 -9.28 24.77
CA ILE A 186 2.95 -8.28 25.62
C ILE A 186 3.67 -8.92 26.81
N ASP A 187 3.01 -9.85 27.49
CA ASP A 187 3.54 -10.52 28.69
C ASP A 187 4.74 -11.44 28.42
N ARG A 188 4.99 -11.77 27.16
CA ARG A 188 6.02 -12.79 26.80
C ARG A 188 7.22 -12.25 26.06
N VAL A 189 7.10 -11.07 25.49
CA VAL A 189 8.24 -10.41 24.83
C VAL A 189 9.16 -9.78 25.86
N ASN A 190 10.44 -9.63 25.51
CA ASN A 190 11.42 -8.99 26.37
C ASN A 190 11.24 -7.47 26.44
N TYR A 191 10.86 -6.88 25.32
CA TYR A 191 10.73 -5.43 25.16
C TYR A 191 9.39 -5.07 24.49
N PRO A 192 8.29 -4.98 25.27
CA PRO A 192 7.02 -4.47 24.75
C PRO A 192 7.11 -2.95 24.54
N VAL A 193 6.79 -2.50 23.32
CA VAL A 193 6.76 -1.07 22.95
C VAL A 193 5.40 -0.77 22.33
N LEU A 194 4.55 -0.06 23.08
CA LEU A 194 3.28 0.43 22.59
C LEU A 194 3.48 1.83 21.99
N MET A 195 3.36 1.93 20.69
CA MET A 195 3.78 3.10 19.92
C MET A 195 2.83 4.29 20.05
N LYS A 196 1.51 4.06 20.10
CA LYS A 196 0.54 5.15 20.13
C LYS A 196 0.73 6.08 21.35
N PRO A 197 0.88 5.59 22.59
CA PRO A 197 1.17 6.46 23.73
C PRO A 197 2.45 7.28 23.55
N LEU A 198 3.48 6.73 22.91
CA LEU A 198 4.74 7.44 22.65
C LEU A 198 4.58 8.53 21.57
N ILE A 199 3.76 8.27 20.56
CA ILE A 199 3.50 9.19 19.46
C ILE A 199 2.61 10.35 19.91
N ASP A 200 1.63 10.07 20.80
CA ASP A 200 0.64 11.03 21.27
C ASP A 200 1.11 11.81 22.51
N ASP A 201 2.27 11.45 23.07
CA ASP A 201 2.82 12.15 24.23
C ASP A 201 3.21 13.60 23.84
N ARG A 202 2.50 14.54 24.43
CA ARG A 202 2.75 15.98 24.23
C ARG A 202 4.15 16.41 24.64
N ALA A 203 4.77 15.72 25.62
CA ALA A 203 6.14 15.99 26.03
C ALA A 203 7.17 15.63 24.95
N ARG A 204 6.80 14.70 24.05
CA ARG A 204 7.63 14.25 22.94
C ARG A 204 7.27 14.90 21.61
N ARG A 205 6.49 15.97 21.61
CA ARG A 205 6.00 16.65 20.38
C ARG A 205 7.11 17.17 19.45
N HIS A 206 8.32 17.34 19.97
CA HIS A 206 9.51 17.80 19.21
C HIS A 206 10.63 16.76 19.25
N ASP A 207 10.31 15.51 19.61
CA ASP A 207 11.26 14.42 19.55
C ASP A 207 11.44 14.00 18.10
N GLN A 208 12.64 14.22 17.58
CA GLN A 208 12.96 13.95 16.19
C GLN A 208 12.79 12.48 15.82
N LEU A 209 13.00 11.53 16.76
CA LEU A 209 12.74 10.12 16.52
C LEU A 209 11.25 9.85 16.29
N ILE A 210 10.38 10.54 17.01
CA ILE A 210 8.92 10.41 16.84
C ILE A 210 8.47 11.10 15.55
N ASP A 211 9.00 12.27 15.23
CA ASP A 211 8.65 13.00 14.01
C ASP A 211 9.12 12.26 12.76
N ASN A 212 10.31 11.67 12.79
CA ASN A 212 10.86 10.86 11.71
C ASN A 212 10.10 9.54 11.45
N LEU A 213 9.27 9.07 12.41
CA LEU A 213 8.36 7.92 12.19
C LEU A 213 7.40 8.15 11.03
N PHE A 214 7.19 9.40 10.63
CA PHE A 214 6.23 9.77 9.61
C PHE A 214 6.93 10.30 8.36
N LEU A 215 6.35 9.97 7.21
CA LEU A 215 6.79 10.62 5.97
C LEU A 215 6.50 12.11 6.08
N PRO A 216 7.42 12.98 5.59
CA PRO A 216 7.16 14.41 5.55
C PRO A 216 5.81 14.67 4.91
N GLN A 217 5.02 15.57 5.49
CA GLN A 217 3.82 16.08 4.84
C GLN A 217 4.28 16.96 3.67
N THR A 218 4.69 16.30 2.62
CA THR A 218 4.85 16.93 1.34
C THR A 218 3.46 17.20 0.82
N GLY A 219 3.22 18.39 0.29
CA GLY A 219 1.92 18.77 -0.24
C GLY A 219 1.39 17.73 -1.23
N PRO A 220 0.09 17.71 -1.51
CA PRO A 220 -0.51 16.73 -2.39
C PRO A 220 0.21 16.76 -3.75
N GLY A 221 0.85 15.63 -4.12
CA GLY A 221 1.60 15.49 -5.36
C GLY A 221 3.09 15.12 -5.23
N ASP A 222 3.72 15.31 -4.07
CA ASP A 222 5.19 15.13 -3.95
C ASP A 222 5.64 13.66 -3.97
N TRP A 223 4.78 12.69 -3.61
CA TRP A 223 5.13 11.27 -3.68
C TRP A 223 4.94 10.70 -5.09
N GLU A 224 3.90 11.14 -5.82
CA GLU A 224 3.70 10.82 -7.23
C GLU A 224 4.79 11.47 -8.09
N TRP A 225 5.17 12.69 -7.75
CA TRP A 225 6.19 13.46 -8.44
C TRP A 225 7.61 12.88 -8.25
N ARG A 226 7.97 12.42 -7.04
CA ARG A 226 9.31 11.84 -6.78
C ARG A 226 9.49 10.43 -7.32
N SER A 227 8.42 9.65 -7.49
CA SER A 227 8.51 8.32 -8.10
C SER A 227 8.62 8.37 -9.61
N SER A 228 8.12 9.44 -10.26
CA SER A 228 8.18 9.62 -11.70
C SER A 228 9.37 10.46 -12.21
N HIS A 229 10.10 11.18 -11.31
CA HIS A 229 11.11 12.15 -11.74
C HIS A 229 12.41 12.04 -10.94
N ARG A 230 13.36 11.29 -11.47
CA ARG A 230 14.81 11.51 -11.24
C ARG A 230 15.36 12.70 -12.04
N GLU A 231 14.52 13.44 -12.72
CA GLU A 231 14.87 14.64 -13.46
C GLU A 231 14.13 15.81 -12.80
N GLY A 232 14.81 16.95 -12.63
CA GLY A 232 14.26 18.18 -12.01
C GLY A 232 12.96 18.65 -12.68
N PRO A 233 12.39 19.82 -12.32
CA PRO A 233 11.11 20.26 -12.86
C PRO A 233 11.15 20.10 -14.37
N ARG A 234 10.26 19.22 -14.90
CA ARG A 234 10.16 19.01 -16.34
C ARG A 234 9.93 20.38 -16.96
N ALA A 235 10.91 20.85 -17.71
CA ALA A 235 10.70 21.99 -18.55
C ALA A 235 9.46 21.70 -19.39
N VAL A 236 8.48 22.59 -19.33
CA VAL A 236 7.32 22.53 -20.24
C VAL A 236 7.89 22.30 -21.62
N PRO A 237 7.45 21.23 -22.34
CA PRO A 237 7.99 20.91 -23.66
C PRO A 237 8.08 22.18 -24.50
N SER A 238 9.15 22.31 -25.29
CA SER A 238 9.38 23.50 -26.12
C SER A 238 8.30 23.72 -27.17
N ASP A 239 7.52 22.69 -27.44
CA ASP A 239 6.38 22.62 -28.36
C ASP A 239 5.01 22.73 -27.64
N PHE A 240 5.00 22.94 -26.31
CA PHE A 240 3.75 23.17 -25.56
C PHE A 240 3.11 24.48 -26.01
N VAL A 241 1.90 24.37 -26.49
CA VAL A 241 1.06 25.53 -26.85
C VAL A 241 -0.01 25.72 -25.78
N GLU A 242 0.00 26.91 -25.17
CA GLU A 242 -0.99 27.31 -24.18
C GLU A 242 -2.27 27.75 -24.87
N GLY A 243 -3.44 27.49 -24.26
CA GLY A 243 -4.73 27.91 -24.77
C GLY A 243 -5.34 26.96 -25.79
N ILE A 244 -4.83 25.74 -25.93
CA ILE A 244 -5.43 24.73 -26.79
C ILE A 244 -6.53 24.01 -26.01
N GLU A 245 -7.69 23.85 -26.65
CA GLU A 245 -8.76 22.98 -26.17
C GLU A 245 -8.40 21.52 -26.43
N CYS A 246 -8.42 20.71 -25.39
CA CYS A 246 -8.10 19.29 -25.41
C CYS A 246 -9.22 18.49 -24.78
N GLU A 247 -9.33 17.23 -25.21
CA GLU A 247 -10.20 16.23 -24.58
C GLU A 247 -9.35 15.26 -23.75
N GLY A 248 -9.94 14.76 -22.68
CA GLY A 248 -9.29 13.79 -21.82
C GLY A 248 -10.28 13.11 -20.89
N THR A 249 -9.74 12.24 -20.04
CA THR A 249 -10.52 11.45 -19.09
C THR A 249 -10.02 11.74 -17.67
N ILE A 250 -10.93 11.83 -16.71
CA ILE A 250 -10.56 11.99 -15.30
C ILE A 250 -9.93 10.69 -14.78
N VAL A 251 -8.66 10.76 -14.45
CA VAL A 251 -7.89 9.60 -13.95
C VAL A 251 -7.63 9.63 -12.45
N ASN A 252 -7.87 10.78 -11.83
CA ASN A 252 -7.82 10.88 -10.36
C ASN A 252 -8.66 12.08 -9.90
N LEU A 253 -9.44 11.87 -8.82
CA LEU A 253 -10.29 12.89 -8.25
C LEU A 253 -10.19 12.90 -6.75
N ILE A 254 -9.86 14.04 -6.16
CA ILE A 254 -9.74 14.22 -4.71
C ILE A 254 -10.76 15.28 -4.30
N ALA A 255 -12.05 14.90 -4.35
CA ALA A 255 -13.17 15.78 -4.09
C ALA A 255 -13.07 16.53 -2.76
N GLY A 256 -12.72 15.84 -1.68
CA GLY A 256 -12.51 16.44 -0.34
C GLY A 256 -11.40 17.49 -0.25
N LYS A 257 -10.56 17.63 -1.30
CA LYS A 257 -9.49 18.65 -1.40
C LYS A 257 -9.69 19.59 -2.58
N GLY A 258 -10.74 19.41 -3.37
CA GLY A 258 -11.09 20.30 -4.45
C GLY A 258 -10.18 20.26 -5.67
N TYR A 259 -9.55 19.12 -6.05
CA TYR A 259 -8.75 19.00 -7.26
C TYR A 259 -8.73 17.60 -7.85
N GLY A 260 -8.26 17.49 -9.09
CA GLY A 260 -8.11 16.21 -9.80
C GLY A 260 -7.07 16.27 -10.91
N PHE A 261 -6.98 15.15 -11.66
CA PHE A 261 -6.08 14.98 -12.78
C PHE A 261 -6.82 14.43 -13.98
N ILE A 262 -6.51 14.97 -15.16
CA ILE A 262 -7.06 14.60 -16.45
C ILE A 262 -5.95 13.99 -17.28
N LYS A 263 -6.17 12.80 -17.84
CA LYS A 263 -5.33 12.20 -18.86
C LYS A 263 -5.83 12.64 -20.23
N PRO A 264 -5.03 13.38 -21.02
CA PRO A 264 -5.47 13.80 -22.35
C PRO A 264 -5.57 12.58 -23.29
N LEU A 265 -6.44 12.64 -24.28
CA LEU A 265 -6.54 11.61 -25.33
C LEU A 265 -5.27 11.53 -26.17
N THR A 266 -4.56 12.64 -26.33
CA THR A 266 -3.30 12.74 -27.06
C THR A 266 -2.20 13.25 -26.13
N GLY A 267 -1.22 12.40 -25.78
CA GLY A 267 -0.11 12.75 -24.88
C GLY A 267 0.07 11.74 -23.75
N THR A 268 1.14 11.90 -23.00
CA THR A 268 1.54 10.97 -21.92
C THR A 268 1.41 11.57 -20.52
N ASP A 269 1.33 12.89 -20.40
CA ASP A 269 1.35 13.60 -19.11
C ASP A 269 -0.06 13.98 -18.67
N ASN A 270 -0.38 13.75 -17.40
CA ASN A 270 -1.65 14.13 -16.82
C ASN A 270 -1.68 15.65 -16.52
N TYR A 271 -2.82 16.27 -16.75
CA TYR A 271 -3.08 17.68 -16.48
C TYR A 271 -3.76 17.84 -15.13
N PHE A 272 -3.19 18.69 -14.28
CA PHE A 272 -3.80 19.05 -13.00
C PHE A 272 -4.95 20.04 -13.23
N PHE A 273 -6.06 19.89 -12.51
CA PHE A 273 -7.12 20.91 -12.40
C PHE A 273 -7.56 21.07 -10.95
N HIS A 274 -8.01 22.26 -10.60
CA HIS A 274 -8.62 22.57 -9.31
C HIS A 274 -10.13 22.81 -9.49
N ALA A 275 -10.92 22.65 -8.42
CA ALA A 275 -12.37 22.88 -8.46
C ALA A 275 -12.77 24.27 -9.01
N SER A 276 -11.92 25.30 -8.83
CA SER A 276 -12.10 26.62 -9.41
C SER A 276 -11.92 26.68 -10.93
N ASP A 277 -11.42 25.62 -11.53
CA ASP A 277 -11.19 25.51 -12.99
C ASP A 277 -12.33 24.79 -13.70
N LEU A 278 -13.31 24.27 -12.94
CA LEU A 278 -14.52 23.63 -13.45
C LEU A 278 -15.54 24.67 -13.93
N ILE A 279 -16.24 24.35 -15.02
CA ILE A 279 -17.33 25.17 -15.58
C ILE A 279 -18.56 24.29 -15.68
N ASP A 280 -19.68 24.80 -15.15
CA ASP A 280 -21.03 24.20 -15.20
C ASP A 280 -21.17 22.86 -14.45
N VAL A 281 -20.12 22.39 -13.71
CA VAL A 281 -20.11 21.16 -12.94
C VAL A 281 -19.37 21.34 -11.62
N GLY A 282 -19.87 20.72 -10.54
CA GLY A 282 -19.17 20.67 -9.25
C GLY A 282 -18.17 19.54 -9.19
N ILE A 283 -17.14 19.65 -8.32
CA ILE A 283 -16.15 18.59 -8.16
C ILE A 283 -16.77 17.30 -7.60
N ASP A 284 -17.84 17.42 -6.83
CA ASP A 284 -18.57 16.29 -6.24
C ASP A 284 -19.47 15.57 -7.26
N ASP A 285 -19.73 16.19 -8.42
CA ASP A 285 -20.52 15.63 -9.51
C ASP A 285 -19.65 14.85 -10.50
N LEU A 286 -18.32 15.05 -10.46
CA LEU A 286 -17.36 14.37 -11.32
C LEU A 286 -17.04 12.96 -10.80
N ARG A 287 -16.81 12.03 -11.72
CA ARG A 287 -16.42 10.65 -11.43
C ARG A 287 -15.13 10.29 -12.14
N TYR A 288 -14.50 9.22 -11.64
CA TYR A 288 -13.42 8.55 -12.34
C TYR A 288 -13.93 8.07 -13.71
N ASP A 289 -13.10 8.25 -14.74
CA ASP A 289 -13.37 7.90 -16.14
C ASP A 289 -14.37 8.83 -16.87
N ASP A 290 -14.82 9.92 -16.25
CA ASP A 290 -15.61 10.93 -16.97
C ASP A 290 -14.79 11.60 -18.07
N ARG A 291 -15.38 11.71 -19.26
CA ARG A 291 -14.81 12.48 -20.37
C ARG A 291 -15.00 13.97 -20.15
N VAL A 292 -13.94 14.73 -20.33
CA VAL A 292 -13.93 16.18 -20.13
C VAL A 292 -13.20 16.88 -21.26
N THR A 293 -13.65 18.09 -21.57
CA THR A 293 -12.91 19.05 -22.38
C THR A 293 -12.26 20.08 -21.47
N PHE A 294 -11.08 20.53 -21.81
CA PHE A 294 -10.33 21.51 -21.03
C PHE A 294 -9.37 22.33 -21.88
N ILE A 295 -8.97 23.49 -21.38
CA ILE A 295 -7.98 24.36 -22.01
C ILE A 295 -6.65 24.17 -21.33
N THR A 296 -5.59 23.93 -22.13
CA THR A 296 -4.22 23.79 -21.65
C THR A 296 -3.68 25.14 -21.17
N SER A 297 -3.07 25.16 -19.99
CA SER A 297 -2.42 26.37 -19.47
C SER A 297 -1.15 26.03 -18.72
N ARG A 298 -0.29 27.04 -18.51
CA ARG A 298 0.94 26.89 -17.74
C ARG A 298 0.69 27.28 -16.29
N GLY A 299 0.88 26.32 -15.37
CA GLY A 299 0.86 26.59 -13.93
C GLY A 299 2.28 26.75 -13.35
N GLU A 300 2.38 27.16 -12.09
CA GLU A 300 3.66 27.31 -11.39
C GLU A 300 4.48 26.02 -11.29
N LYS A 301 3.81 24.86 -11.33
CA LYS A 301 4.41 23.53 -11.13
C LYS A 301 4.35 22.62 -12.34
N GLY A 302 3.92 23.09 -13.50
CA GLY A 302 3.77 22.30 -14.71
C GLY A 302 2.55 22.67 -15.53
N ILE A 303 2.07 21.76 -16.36
CA ILE A 303 0.90 21.97 -17.22
C ILE A 303 -0.38 21.77 -16.40
N VAL A 304 -1.35 22.66 -16.54
CA VAL A 304 -2.65 22.62 -15.86
C VAL A 304 -3.80 22.67 -16.86
N ALA A 305 -4.92 22.06 -16.49
CA ALA A 305 -6.16 22.17 -17.21
C ALA A 305 -7.01 23.29 -16.63
N LYS A 306 -7.50 24.17 -17.48
CA LYS A 306 -8.41 25.28 -17.14
C LYS A 306 -9.72 25.09 -17.89
N SER A 307 -10.79 25.71 -17.39
CA SER A 307 -12.09 25.69 -18.06
C SER A 307 -12.58 24.26 -18.35
N VAL A 308 -12.45 23.39 -17.36
CA VAL A 308 -12.80 21.97 -17.48
C VAL A 308 -14.32 21.80 -17.52
N ARG A 309 -14.84 21.13 -18.52
CA ARG A 309 -16.26 20.82 -18.72
C ARG A 309 -16.46 19.33 -18.93
N LEU A 310 -17.59 18.80 -18.46
CA LEU A 310 -18.00 17.44 -18.80
C LEU A 310 -18.37 17.38 -20.31
N SER A 311 -17.81 16.40 -21.02
CA SER A 311 -18.27 16.10 -22.37
C SER A 311 -19.56 15.30 -22.29
N GLU A 312 -20.65 15.75 -22.92
CA GLU A 312 -21.85 14.95 -23.06
C GLU A 312 -21.50 13.70 -23.89
N ASN A 313 -21.83 12.53 -23.39
CA ASN A 313 -21.68 11.27 -24.13
C ASN A 313 -22.64 11.31 -25.34
N LEU A 314 -22.09 11.42 -26.54
CA LEU A 314 -22.79 11.19 -27.80
C LEU A 314 -22.71 9.71 -28.18
N ASP A 315 -23.10 8.82 -27.29
CA ASP A 315 -23.20 7.40 -27.58
C ASP A 315 -24.48 6.84 -26.90
N ASP A 316 -25.63 7.21 -27.48
CA ASP A 316 -26.86 6.47 -27.35
C ASP A 316 -27.80 6.99 -28.47
N ASP A 317 -27.60 6.47 -29.69
CA ASP A 317 -28.62 6.33 -30.71
C ASP A 317 -27.96 5.73 -31.97
N GLU A 318 -28.25 4.46 -32.21
CA GLU A 318 -28.34 3.76 -33.49
C GLU A 318 -27.97 2.29 -33.33
N ASP A 319 -28.91 1.52 -32.82
CA ASP A 319 -29.10 0.13 -33.26
C ASP A 319 -30.56 -0.01 -33.73
N GLU A 320 -30.80 0.39 -34.98
CA GLU A 320 -31.96 -0.08 -35.74
C GLU A 320 -31.70 -1.54 -36.13
N GLU A 321 -32.51 -2.42 -35.54
CA GLU A 321 -32.62 -3.82 -35.91
C GLU A 321 -33.10 -3.91 -37.38
N GLU A 322 -32.27 -4.37 -38.29
CA GLU A 322 -32.71 -4.99 -39.54
C GLU A 322 -32.86 -6.49 -39.34
N ASP A 323 -34.09 -6.92 -39.19
CA ASP A 323 -34.54 -8.30 -39.40
C ASP A 323 -34.20 -8.74 -40.83
N VAL A 324 -33.34 -9.74 -40.94
CA VAL A 324 -33.19 -10.51 -42.17
C VAL A 324 -33.46 -11.96 -41.86
N ASP A 325 -34.66 -12.39 -42.17
CA ASP A 325 -35.07 -13.76 -42.37
C ASP A 325 -34.16 -14.43 -43.41
N ALA A 326 -33.54 -15.53 -43.04
CA ALA A 326 -33.04 -16.51 -44.00
C ALA A 326 -33.18 -17.92 -43.42
N ASP A 327 -34.23 -18.58 -43.86
CA ASP A 327 -34.35 -20.02 -43.93
C ASP A 327 -33.10 -20.66 -44.52
N ILE A 328 -32.66 -21.77 -43.97
CA ILE A 328 -32.05 -22.91 -44.69
C ILE A 328 -31.73 -24.02 -43.68
N ASP A 329 -32.62 -25.03 -43.67
CA ASP A 329 -32.42 -26.41 -44.12
C ASP A 329 -31.65 -27.36 -43.18
N ASP A 330 -32.40 -28.31 -42.73
CA ASP A 330 -32.04 -29.59 -42.12
C ASP A 330 -30.96 -30.32 -42.89
N ARG A 331 -29.97 -30.83 -42.19
CA ARG A 331 -29.32 -32.11 -42.52
C ARG A 331 -28.80 -32.74 -41.23
N ASP A 332 -29.47 -33.85 -40.89
CA ASP A 332 -28.98 -34.98 -40.08
C ASP A 332 -27.62 -35.46 -40.56
N ASP A 333 -26.75 -35.74 -39.63
CA ASP A 333 -25.79 -36.85 -39.77
C ASP A 333 -25.41 -37.38 -38.38
N ASP A 334 -25.95 -38.55 -38.11
CA ASP A 334 -25.52 -39.51 -37.10
C ASP A 334 -24.04 -39.85 -37.24
N TYR A 335 -23.30 -39.94 -36.17
CA TYR A 335 -22.23 -40.93 -36.02
C TYR A 335 -22.09 -41.39 -34.56
N ASP A 336 -22.11 -42.68 -34.47
CA ASP A 336 -22.11 -43.61 -33.34
C ASP A 336 -20.90 -43.48 -32.38
N ASP A 337 -21.21 -43.91 -31.18
CA ASP A 337 -20.40 -44.53 -30.14
C ASP A 337 -19.10 -45.21 -30.56
N GLU A 338 -18.05 -44.99 -29.76
CA GLU A 338 -17.20 -46.10 -29.30
C GLU A 338 -16.53 -45.77 -27.96
N GLU A 339 -16.91 -46.51 -26.94
CA GLU A 339 -16.18 -46.72 -25.67
C GLU A 339 -14.80 -47.35 -25.96
N GLU A 340 -13.76 -46.85 -25.29
CA GLU A 340 -12.67 -47.74 -24.88
C GLU A 340 -12.10 -47.34 -23.51
N ASP A 341 -12.46 -48.19 -22.61
CA ASP A 341 -11.88 -48.51 -21.32
C ASP A 341 -10.38 -48.83 -21.44
N ASN A 342 -9.52 -48.18 -20.64
CA ASN A 342 -8.28 -48.82 -20.28
C ASN A 342 -7.81 -48.40 -18.88
N ARG A 343 -7.92 -49.38 -18.03
CA ARG A 343 -7.35 -49.50 -16.70
C ARG A 343 -5.82 -49.68 -16.76
N ALA A 344 -5.21 -49.18 -15.74
CA ALA A 344 -4.19 -49.83 -14.89
C ALA A 344 -2.72 -49.45 -15.01
N VAL A 345 -2.17 -49.14 -13.85
CA VAL A 345 -0.89 -49.60 -13.24
C VAL A 345 0.39 -48.85 -13.66
N VAL A 346 0.96 -48.07 -12.81
CA VAL A 346 1.96 -48.33 -11.74
C VAL A 346 2.09 -47.04 -10.88
#